data_f8701bd7887e2cdc22b871aba0114ea3
#
_entry.id   f8701bd7887e2cdc22b871aba0114ea3
#
_cell.length_a   1.000
_cell.length_b   1.000
_cell.length_c   1.000
_cell.angle_alpha   90.00
_cell.angle_beta   90.00
_cell.angle_gamma   90.00
#
_symmetry.space_group_name_H-M   'P 1'
#
loop_
_entity.id
_entity.type
_entity.pdbx_description
1 polymer ?
#
loop_
_entity_poly.entity_id
_entity_poly.type
_entity_poly.pdbx_seq_one_letter_code
_entity_poly.pdbx_strand_id
1 'polypeptide(L)'
;MRRTLVVVWCAVWGLIAAALLTQAARADEISERAHKLHFSSIVLDTHDDTTQHFFSKDYDLGKRNPDVHVDIPRMREGGMNAIFFSIWIDGRITGPPAVEKALDQIDAVRENVQKYSKDMVLARTADDVRRAHAQGKIAALMGVEGGHMIGNDIRVLRIFADLGVRYMTLTHFYNDEWADSSTDKPAHNGLTDFGKDVVREMNRQGILVDISHVSDKTFYDALEVSKAPLIASHSSCRALCNHVRDMSDDMIKALAAKGGVIQINYEKSFIDQAYKDAYDSTTGGVVEHISEVTKNCKNDEACISREMAKVQQKLTAEGKLPHVSWERIIDHIDHAVKLVGADHVGLGSDFDGADMPEGMEDCSKLPKITEALLRKGYSESDIRKILGENTLRVMEQAERVSKELQSQK
;
A
#
# COMPACT_ATOMS: atom_id res chain seq x y z
N MET A 1 9.73 13.68 -64.73
CA MET A 1 10.20 13.08 -63.46
C MET A 1 10.08 13.97 -62.22
N ARG A 2 10.32 15.30 -62.26
CA ARG A 2 10.21 16.15 -61.01
C ARG A 2 8.77 16.35 -60.49
N ARG A 3 7.71 16.37 -61.30
CA ARG A 3 6.33 16.54 -60.85
C ARG A 3 5.76 15.32 -60.16
N THR A 4 6.14 14.12 -60.53
CA THR A 4 5.67 12.86 -59.92
C THR A 4 6.25 12.63 -58.50
N LEU A 5 7.51 13.06 -58.29
CA LEU A 5 8.12 12.98 -56.93
C LEU A 5 7.47 13.89 -55.92
N VAL A 6 7.07 15.13 -56.30
CA VAL A 6 6.43 16.08 -55.37
C VAL A 6 5.04 15.57 -54.92
N VAL A 7 4.26 14.96 -55.83
CA VAL A 7 2.93 14.42 -55.52
C VAL A 7 3.03 13.23 -54.52
N VAL A 8 4.02 12.35 -54.70
CA VAL A 8 4.27 11.22 -53.80
C VAL A 8 4.67 11.72 -52.39
N TRP A 9 5.53 12.74 -52.30
CA TRP A 9 5.93 13.32 -51.02
C TRP A 9 4.77 13.98 -50.29
N CYS A 10 3.90 14.75 -50.97
CA CYS A 10 2.71 15.36 -50.36
C CYS A 10 1.70 14.29 -49.87
N ALA A 11 1.53 13.21 -50.62
CA ALA A 11 0.64 12.10 -50.20
C ALA A 11 1.16 11.35 -48.96
N VAL A 12 2.49 11.10 -48.88
CA VAL A 12 3.11 10.46 -47.72
C VAL A 12 3.01 11.34 -46.46
N TRP A 13 3.27 12.66 -46.59
CA TRP A 13 3.11 13.60 -45.47
C TRP A 13 1.67 13.75 -45.02
N GLY A 14 0.70 13.72 -45.94
CA GLY A 14 -0.74 13.73 -45.64
C GLY A 14 -1.17 12.50 -44.87
N LEU A 15 -0.67 11.30 -45.22
CA LEU A 15 -0.95 10.05 -44.53
C LEU A 15 -0.31 10.01 -43.12
N ILE A 16 0.90 10.52 -42.96
CA ILE A 16 1.58 10.62 -41.65
C ILE A 16 0.83 11.62 -40.75
N ALA A 17 0.45 12.79 -41.26
CA ALA A 17 -0.32 13.77 -40.52
C ALA A 17 -1.69 13.24 -40.09
N ALA A 18 -2.42 12.53 -40.97
CA ALA A 18 -3.67 11.89 -40.65
C ALA A 18 -3.52 10.80 -39.58
N ALA A 19 -2.45 9.98 -39.67
CA ALA A 19 -2.15 8.96 -38.66
C ALA A 19 -1.81 9.59 -37.28
N LEU A 20 -1.05 10.68 -37.26
CA LEU A 20 -0.74 11.42 -36.05
C LEU A 20 -1.99 12.05 -35.40
N LEU A 21 -2.87 12.65 -36.21
CA LEU A 21 -4.12 13.21 -35.74
C LEU A 21 -5.07 12.14 -35.19
N THR A 22 -5.17 10.99 -35.82
CA THR A 22 -5.98 9.86 -35.32
C THR A 22 -5.39 9.26 -34.05
N GLN A 23 -4.08 9.22 -33.92
CA GLN A 23 -3.41 8.74 -32.70
C GLN A 23 -3.59 9.73 -31.53
N ALA A 24 -3.49 11.03 -31.78
CA ALA A 24 -3.76 12.07 -30.78
C ALA A 24 -5.23 12.03 -30.31
N ALA A 25 -6.20 11.97 -31.23
CA ALA A 25 -7.62 11.86 -30.89
C ALA A 25 -7.94 10.60 -30.08
N ARG A 26 -7.30 9.46 -30.40
CA ARG A 26 -7.44 8.23 -29.64
C ARG A 26 -6.78 8.31 -28.25
N ALA A 27 -5.68 9.06 -28.12
CA ALA A 27 -5.02 9.29 -26.84
C ALA A 27 -5.93 10.13 -25.92
N ASP A 28 -6.54 11.21 -26.45
CA ASP A 28 -7.46 12.06 -25.71
C ASP A 28 -8.72 11.30 -25.25
N GLU A 29 -9.28 10.43 -26.14
CA GLU A 29 -10.42 9.57 -25.80
C GLU A 29 -10.08 8.59 -24.67
N ILE A 30 -8.90 7.99 -24.67
CA ILE A 30 -8.46 7.10 -23.58
C ILE A 30 -8.31 7.88 -22.28
N SER A 31 -7.72 9.08 -22.29
CA SER A 31 -7.52 9.91 -21.11
C SER A 31 -8.86 10.35 -20.50
N GLU A 32 -9.82 10.77 -21.33
CA GLU A 32 -11.17 11.12 -20.87
C GLU A 32 -11.91 9.91 -20.26
N ARG A 33 -11.82 8.76 -20.93
CA ARG A 33 -12.37 7.50 -20.44
C ARG A 33 -11.73 7.07 -19.13
N ALA A 34 -10.39 7.18 -19.01
CA ALA A 34 -9.66 6.89 -17.79
C ALA A 34 -10.10 7.75 -16.63
N HIS A 35 -10.23 9.06 -16.85
CA HIS A 35 -10.72 10.00 -15.85
C HIS A 35 -12.12 9.62 -15.37
N LYS A 36 -13.07 9.39 -16.28
CA LYS A 36 -14.44 8.99 -15.92
C LYS A 36 -14.48 7.68 -15.15
N LEU A 37 -13.68 6.68 -15.58
CA LEU A 37 -13.59 5.38 -14.90
C LEU A 37 -13.03 5.55 -13.49
N HIS A 38 -11.90 6.27 -13.36
CA HIS A 38 -11.22 6.47 -12.08
C HIS A 38 -12.14 7.12 -11.04
N PHE A 39 -12.71 8.29 -11.36
CA PHE A 39 -13.56 9.04 -10.44
C PHE A 39 -14.95 8.42 -10.19
N SER A 40 -15.35 7.42 -10.96
CA SER A 40 -16.55 6.61 -10.69
C SER A 40 -16.26 5.31 -9.96
N SER A 41 -15.00 5.01 -9.67
CA SER A 41 -14.55 3.80 -8.97
C SER A 41 -14.34 4.05 -7.48
N ILE A 42 -14.38 2.99 -6.69
CA ILE A 42 -13.78 3.01 -5.35
C ILE A 42 -12.28 2.87 -5.55
N VAL A 43 -11.53 3.92 -5.19
CA VAL A 43 -10.07 3.95 -5.18
C VAL A 43 -9.65 3.85 -3.73
N LEU A 44 -9.14 2.67 -3.37
CA LEU A 44 -8.78 2.31 -2.01
C LEU A 44 -7.28 2.04 -1.95
N ASP A 45 -6.59 2.78 -1.09
CA ASP A 45 -5.21 2.52 -0.72
C ASP A 45 -5.17 1.75 0.60
N THR A 46 -4.41 0.66 0.65
CA THR A 46 -4.41 -0.22 1.82
C THR A 46 -3.32 0.09 2.83
N HIS A 47 -2.42 1.04 2.55
CA HIS A 47 -1.37 1.40 3.49
C HIS A 47 -0.86 2.81 3.29
N ASP A 48 -0.88 3.60 4.36
CA ASP A 48 -0.49 5.00 4.35
C ASP A 48 -0.05 5.45 5.75
N ASP A 49 1.14 6.05 5.87
CA ASP A 49 1.76 6.45 7.14
C ASP A 49 1.48 7.90 7.54
N THR A 50 0.53 8.56 6.90
CA THR A 50 0.11 9.94 7.23
C THR A 50 -0.22 10.12 8.71
N THR A 51 -0.57 9.05 9.42
CA THR A 51 -0.84 9.05 10.87
C THR A 51 0.32 9.64 11.66
N GLN A 52 1.57 9.46 11.20
CA GLN A 52 2.76 10.01 11.85
C GLN A 52 2.74 11.56 11.87
N HIS A 53 2.13 12.18 10.87
CA HIS A 53 2.00 13.64 10.79
C HIS A 53 0.94 14.22 11.73
N PHE A 54 -0.01 13.42 12.23
CA PHE A 54 -1.11 13.90 13.08
C PHE A 54 -0.63 14.46 14.42
N PHE A 55 0.57 14.13 14.84
CA PHE A 55 1.21 14.67 16.05
C PHE A 55 2.01 15.96 15.80
N SER A 56 2.17 16.37 14.54
CA SER A 56 2.83 17.62 14.19
C SER A 56 1.84 18.79 14.28
N LYS A 57 2.28 19.89 14.92
CA LYS A 57 1.48 21.12 15.02
C LYS A 57 1.31 21.85 13.69
N ASP A 58 2.20 21.58 12.75
CA ASP A 58 2.23 22.25 11.44
C ASP A 58 1.44 21.47 10.38
N TYR A 59 0.98 20.24 10.68
CA TYR A 59 0.18 19.41 9.79
C TYR A 59 -1.32 19.62 10.03
N ASP A 60 -2.08 19.78 8.96
CA ASP A 60 -3.55 19.86 8.97
C ASP A 60 -4.10 19.04 7.81
N LEU A 61 -4.67 17.87 8.10
CA LEU A 61 -5.22 16.94 7.10
C LEU A 61 -6.22 17.62 6.13
N GLY A 62 -6.91 18.67 6.56
CA GLY A 62 -7.87 19.43 5.75
C GLY A 62 -7.26 20.45 4.81
N LYS A 63 -5.95 20.66 4.83
CA LYS A 63 -5.24 21.62 4.01
C LYS A 63 -4.19 20.93 3.15
N ARG A 64 -3.79 21.59 2.06
CA ARG A 64 -2.63 21.13 1.29
C ARG A 64 -1.36 21.45 2.06
N ASN A 65 -0.69 20.40 2.53
CA ASN A 65 0.54 20.52 3.30
C ASN A 65 1.76 20.41 2.38
N PRO A 66 2.87 21.11 2.64
CA PRO A 66 4.14 20.86 1.96
C PRO A 66 4.73 19.51 2.42
N ASP A 67 5.52 18.90 1.57
CA ASP A 67 6.40 17.76 1.88
C ASP A 67 5.68 16.54 2.51
N VAL A 68 4.40 16.32 2.12
CA VAL A 68 3.62 15.14 2.47
C VAL A 68 2.94 14.56 1.23
N HIS A 69 2.56 13.30 1.28
CA HIS A 69 1.95 12.62 0.14
C HIS A 69 0.43 12.62 0.21
N VAL A 70 -0.17 12.73 1.40
CA VAL A 70 -1.62 12.64 1.61
C VAL A 70 -2.16 13.80 2.44
N ASP A 71 -3.25 14.37 1.94
CA ASP A 71 -4.17 15.27 2.62
C ASP A 71 -5.52 15.25 1.89
N ILE A 72 -6.59 15.76 2.51
CA ILE A 72 -7.93 15.76 1.90
C ILE A 72 -7.95 16.43 0.51
N PRO A 73 -7.33 17.60 0.29
CA PRO A 73 -7.24 18.18 -1.05
C PRO A 73 -6.61 17.25 -2.10
N ARG A 74 -5.47 16.59 -1.77
CA ARG A 74 -4.81 15.64 -2.68
C ARG A 74 -5.62 14.38 -2.91
N MET A 75 -6.25 13.82 -1.86
CA MET A 75 -7.16 12.68 -1.99
C MET A 75 -8.32 12.99 -2.95
N ARG A 76 -8.91 14.19 -2.85
CA ARG A 76 -9.97 14.64 -3.76
C ARG A 76 -9.47 14.79 -5.20
N GLU A 77 -8.30 15.39 -5.38
CA GLU A 77 -7.66 15.56 -6.69
C GLU A 77 -7.31 14.21 -7.33
N GLY A 78 -6.80 13.27 -6.54
CA GLY A 78 -6.44 11.93 -6.97
C GLY A 78 -7.58 10.92 -6.99
N GLY A 79 -8.81 11.32 -6.62
CA GLY A 79 -9.96 10.41 -6.59
C GLY A 79 -9.87 9.31 -5.53
N MET A 80 -8.89 9.35 -4.62
CA MET A 80 -8.78 8.42 -3.50
C MET A 80 -9.95 8.63 -2.54
N ASN A 81 -10.80 7.63 -2.41
CA ASN A 81 -12.03 7.73 -1.62
C ASN A 81 -12.14 6.68 -0.52
N ALA A 82 -11.10 5.86 -0.35
CA ALA A 82 -10.90 4.98 0.79
C ALA A 82 -9.40 4.82 1.08
N ILE A 83 -9.03 4.78 2.36
CA ILE A 83 -7.64 4.75 2.80
C ILE A 83 -7.52 3.97 4.12
N PHE A 84 -6.50 3.13 4.22
CA PHE A 84 -6.08 2.56 5.49
C PHE A 84 -4.94 3.40 6.08
N PHE A 85 -5.25 4.15 7.13
CA PHE A 85 -4.26 4.82 7.95
C PHE A 85 -3.48 3.77 8.75
N SER A 86 -2.16 3.73 8.56
CA SER A 86 -1.26 2.88 9.31
C SER A 86 -1.13 3.37 10.76
N ILE A 87 -1.29 2.46 11.69
CA ILE A 87 -0.94 2.62 13.09
C ILE A 87 0.41 1.94 13.25
N TRP A 88 1.47 2.73 13.17
CA TRP A 88 2.84 2.24 13.19
C TRP A 88 3.68 2.87 14.29
N ILE A 89 4.47 2.05 14.94
CA ILE A 89 5.53 2.48 15.87
C ILE A 89 6.78 1.62 15.65
N ASP A 90 7.92 2.14 16.11
CA ASP A 90 9.18 1.40 16.04
C ASP A 90 9.07 0.04 16.76
N GLY A 91 9.39 -1.05 16.06
CA GLY A 91 9.29 -2.43 16.56
C GLY A 91 10.20 -2.75 17.75
N ARG A 92 11.11 -1.85 18.13
CA ARG A 92 11.91 -1.95 19.37
C ARG A 92 11.17 -1.45 20.60
N ILE A 93 10.06 -0.74 20.43
CA ILE A 93 9.14 -0.37 21.50
C ILE A 93 8.18 -1.55 21.69
N THR A 94 8.29 -2.27 22.80
CA THR A 94 7.51 -3.48 23.04
C THR A 94 6.73 -3.40 24.37
N GLY A 95 5.81 -4.34 24.59
CA GLY A 95 5.00 -4.41 25.82
C GLY A 95 4.02 -3.25 26.00
N PRO A 96 3.73 -2.82 27.25
CA PRO A 96 2.74 -1.78 27.53
C PRO A 96 2.99 -0.44 26.82
N PRO A 97 4.22 0.07 26.66
CA PRO A 97 4.48 1.28 25.90
C PRO A 97 4.08 1.20 24.42
N ALA A 98 4.19 0.00 23.80
CA ALA A 98 3.73 -0.20 22.43
C ALA A 98 2.21 -0.09 22.31
N VAL A 99 1.50 -0.68 23.26
CA VAL A 99 0.02 -0.59 23.33
C VAL A 99 -0.43 0.87 23.52
N GLU A 100 0.23 1.61 24.44
CA GLU A 100 -0.09 3.02 24.70
C GLU A 100 0.05 3.87 23.43
N LYS A 101 1.20 3.78 22.75
CA LYS A 101 1.46 4.53 21.50
C LYS A 101 0.51 4.14 20.36
N ALA A 102 0.15 2.86 20.24
CA ALA A 102 -0.85 2.43 19.27
C ALA A 102 -2.23 3.03 19.56
N LEU A 103 -2.62 3.13 20.82
CA LEU A 103 -3.87 3.80 21.21
C LEU A 103 -3.85 5.29 20.92
N ASP A 104 -2.71 5.98 21.13
CA ASP A 104 -2.55 7.39 20.78
C ASP A 104 -2.80 7.62 19.28
N GLN A 105 -2.23 6.76 18.42
CA GLN A 105 -2.42 6.87 16.97
C GLN A 105 -3.85 6.53 16.52
N ILE A 106 -4.45 5.47 17.08
CA ILE A 106 -5.86 5.13 16.83
C ILE A 106 -6.77 6.31 17.19
N ASP A 107 -6.52 6.95 18.32
CA ASP A 107 -7.30 8.11 18.76
C ASP A 107 -7.10 9.31 17.83
N ALA A 108 -5.83 9.60 17.43
CA ALA A 108 -5.51 10.66 16.48
C ALA A 108 -6.22 10.49 15.13
N VAL A 109 -6.31 9.26 14.58
CA VAL A 109 -7.10 8.99 13.38
C VAL A 109 -8.57 9.31 13.62
N ARG A 110 -9.14 8.85 14.73
CA ARG A 110 -10.55 9.06 15.06
C ARG A 110 -10.89 10.54 15.26
N GLU A 111 -10.02 11.29 15.94
CA GLU A 111 -10.17 12.75 16.11
C GLU A 111 -10.13 13.48 14.77
N ASN A 112 -9.20 13.13 13.87
CA ASN A 112 -9.13 13.71 12.53
C ASN A 112 -10.38 13.39 11.71
N VAL A 113 -10.87 12.14 11.72
CA VAL A 113 -12.13 11.78 11.06
C VAL A 113 -13.32 12.55 11.62
N GLN A 114 -13.38 12.77 12.93
CA GLN A 114 -14.43 13.57 13.55
C GLN A 114 -14.31 15.05 13.17
N LYS A 115 -13.11 15.62 13.20
CA LYS A 115 -12.82 17.01 12.81
C LYS A 115 -13.25 17.28 11.37
N TYR A 116 -12.98 16.34 10.47
CA TYR A 116 -13.32 16.45 9.03
C TYR A 116 -14.54 15.60 8.65
N SER A 117 -15.51 15.45 9.52
CA SER A 117 -16.71 14.60 9.32
C SER A 117 -17.59 14.99 8.12
N LYS A 118 -17.40 16.18 7.54
CA LYS A 118 -18.01 16.56 6.25
C LYS A 118 -17.38 15.82 5.08
N ASP A 119 -16.07 15.55 5.14
CA ASP A 119 -15.26 14.94 4.08
C ASP A 119 -14.99 13.47 4.29
N MET A 120 -14.92 13.01 5.55
CA MET A 120 -14.48 11.67 5.93
C MET A 120 -15.48 10.99 6.86
N VAL A 121 -15.41 9.65 6.90
CA VAL A 121 -16.14 8.82 7.87
C VAL A 121 -15.31 7.58 8.21
N LEU A 122 -15.31 7.18 9.49
CA LEU A 122 -14.67 5.94 9.91
C LEU A 122 -15.46 4.75 9.34
N ALA A 123 -14.78 3.90 8.56
CA ALA A 123 -15.33 2.68 8.00
C ALA A 123 -14.79 1.46 8.78
N ARG A 124 -15.67 0.49 9.00
CA ARG A 124 -15.35 -0.78 9.70
C ARG A 124 -15.68 -2.01 8.87
N THR A 125 -16.45 -1.82 7.82
CA THR A 125 -16.90 -2.89 6.92
C THR A 125 -16.76 -2.46 5.47
N ALA A 126 -16.75 -3.43 4.56
CA ALA A 126 -16.79 -3.14 3.13
C ALA A 126 -18.04 -2.31 2.73
N ASP A 127 -19.17 -2.56 3.38
CA ASP A 127 -20.38 -1.78 3.16
C ASP A 127 -20.28 -0.33 3.65
N ASP A 128 -19.51 -0.07 4.73
CA ASP A 128 -19.22 1.30 5.16
C ASP A 128 -18.46 2.07 4.10
N VAL A 129 -17.47 1.43 3.45
CA VAL A 129 -16.70 2.02 2.35
C VAL A 129 -17.62 2.36 1.16
N ARG A 130 -18.49 1.43 0.76
CA ARG A 130 -19.44 1.69 -0.33
C ARG A 130 -20.41 2.82 0.00
N ARG A 131 -20.90 2.88 1.25
CA ARG A 131 -21.77 3.97 1.70
C ARG A 131 -21.05 5.32 1.73
N ALA A 132 -19.80 5.36 2.19
CA ALA A 132 -18.97 6.56 2.15
C ALA A 132 -18.79 7.06 0.72
N HIS A 133 -18.41 6.17 -0.20
CA HIS A 133 -18.28 6.50 -1.61
C HIS A 133 -19.59 7.06 -2.22
N ALA A 134 -20.73 6.40 -1.98
CA ALA A 134 -22.03 6.87 -2.46
C ALA A 134 -22.43 8.25 -1.90
N GLN A 135 -21.91 8.62 -0.73
CA GLN A 135 -22.11 9.94 -0.09
C GLN A 135 -21.07 10.99 -0.52
N GLY A 136 -20.12 10.63 -1.39
CA GLY A 136 -18.99 11.48 -1.77
C GLY A 136 -18.01 11.75 -0.65
N LYS A 137 -17.95 10.86 0.37
CA LYS A 137 -17.01 10.94 1.50
C LYS A 137 -15.84 9.98 1.29
N ILE A 138 -14.75 10.28 1.97
CA ILE A 138 -13.58 9.40 2.07
C ILE A 138 -13.80 8.43 3.24
N ALA A 139 -13.69 7.14 2.97
CA ALA A 139 -13.73 6.10 3.99
C ALA A 139 -12.36 5.98 4.66
N ALA A 140 -12.26 6.30 5.93
CA ALA A 140 -11.07 6.09 6.75
C ALA A 140 -11.14 4.72 7.42
N LEU A 141 -10.14 3.89 7.20
CA LEU A 141 -9.92 2.61 7.87
C LEU A 141 -8.61 2.68 8.64
N MET A 142 -8.36 1.73 9.53
CA MET A 142 -7.13 1.64 10.30
C MET A 142 -6.52 0.25 10.18
N GLY A 143 -5.21 0.20 9.95
CA GLY A 143 -4.39 -0.99 9.98
C GLY A 143 -3.28 -0.86 11.00
N VAL A 144 -3.08 -1.85 11.85
CA VAL A 144 -1.94 -1.89 12.78
C VAL A 144 -0.76 -2.54 12.09
N GLU A 145 0.35 -1.82 11.97
CA GLU A 145 1.54 -2.28 11.30
C GLU A 145 2.60 -2.76 12.30
N GLY A 146 2.49 -4.02 12.65
CA GLY A 146 3.39 -4.71 13.57
C GLY A 146 2.68 -5.31 14.78
N GLY A 147 2.75 -6.64 14.88
CA GLY A 147 2.08 -7.40 15.92
C GLY A 147 2.62 -7.15 17.33
N HIS A 148 3.84 -6.59 17.46
CA HIS A 148 4.41 -6.17 18.75
C HIS A 148 3.49 -5.19 19.50
N MET A 149 2.65 -4.44 18.78
CA MET A 149 1.72 -3.46 19.36
C MET A 149 0.58 -4.08 20.17
N ILE A 150 0.33 -5.39 20.06
CA ILE A 150 -0.62 -6.03 20.99
C ILE A 150 0.01 -6.35 22.37
N GLY A 151 1.32 -6.08 22.58
CA GLY A 151 2.01 -6.33 23.85
C GLY A 151 1.94 -7.80 24.30
N ASN A 152 1.88 -8.74 23.36
CA ASN A 152 1.69 -10.18 23.58
C ASN A 152 0.39 -10.54 24.33
N ASP A 153 -0.64 -9.71 24.17
CA ASP A 153 -1.92 -9.92 24.80
C ASP A 153 -3.07 -9.90 23.77
N ILE A 154 -3.67 -11.04 23.54
CA ILE A 154 -4.82 -11.21 22.61
C ILE A 154 -6.01 -10.32 23.01
N ARG A 155 -6.13 -9.93 24.28
CA ARG A 155 -7.19 -9.01 24.72
C ARG A 155 -7.04 -7.62 24.10
N VAL A 156 -5.79 -7.15 23.93
CA VAL A 156 -5.48 -5.88 23.24
C VAL A 156 -5.93 -5.94 21.79
N LEU A 157 -5.67 -7.05 21.08
CA LEU A 157 -6.14 -7.24 19.70
C LEU A 157 -7.67 -7.09 19.60
N ARG A 158 -8.44 -7.64 20.57
CA ARG A 158 -9.91 -7.48 20.62
C ARG A 158 -10.32 -6.02 20.80
N ILE A 159 -9.64 -5.30 21.69
CA ILE A 159 -9.89 -3.86 21.89
C ILE A 159 -9.56 -3.07 20.62
N PHE A 160 -8.47 -3.38 19.93
CA PHE A 160 -8.16 -2.74 18.65
C PHE A 160 -9.27 -2.98 17.60
N ALA A 161 -9.82 -4.21 17.53
CA ALA A 161 -10.99 -4.50 16.69
C ALA A 161 -12.21 -3.64 17.03
N ASP A 162 -12.51 -3.49 18.32
CA ASP A 162 -13.62 -2.67 18.83
C ASP A 162 -13.41 -1.18 18.54
N LEU A 163 -12.16 -0.71 18.55
CA LEU A 163 -11.79 0.67 18.21
C LEU A 163 -11.85 0.95 16.70
N GLY A 164 -11.86 -0.08 15.87
CA GLY A 164 -12.04 0.06 14.42
C GLY A 164 -10.87 -0.40 13.55
N VAL A 165 -9.85 -1.03 14.12
CA VAL A 165 -8.76 -1.66 13.35
C VAL A 165 -9.32 -2.79 12.48
N ARG A 166 -8.89 -2.87 11.21
CA ARG A 166 -9.41 -3.84 10.23
C ARG A 166 -8.36 -4.70 9.56
N TYR A 167 -7.08 -4.38 9.70
CA TYR A 167 -6.01 -5.35 9.51
C TYR A 167 -4.95 -5.21 10.59
N MET A 168 -4.12 -6.24 10.75
CA MET A 168 -2.87 -6.16 11.50
C MET A 168 -1.79 -6.92 10.73
N THR A 169 -0.68 -6.23 10.46
CA THR A 169 0.56 -6.83 9.94
C THR A 169 1.23 -7.60 11.06
N LEU A 170 1.59 -8.86 10.82
CA LEU A 170 2.05 -9.73 11.90
C LEU A 170 3.42 -9.33 12.46
N THR A 171 4.28 -8.70 11.66
CA THR A 171 5.57 -8.12 12.07
C THR A 171 5.81 -6.80 11.35
N HIS A 172 6.82 -6.03 11.76
CA HIS A 172 7.41 -4.95 10.98
C HIS A 172 8.87 -5.29 10.63
N PHE A 173 9.83 -4.37 10.77
CA PHE A 173 11.25 -4.63 10.44
C PHE A 173 11.94 -5.62 11.38
N TYR A 174 11.43 -5.83 12.58
CA TYR A 174 11.98 -6.73 13.60
C TYR A 174 11.03 -7.90 13.86
N ASN A 175 11.60 -9.02 14.29
CA ASN A 175 10.78 -10.11 14.79
C ASN A 175 9.97 -9.67 16.00
N ASP A 176 8.74 -10.17 16.07
CA ASP A 176 7.97 -10.14 17.31
C ASP A 176 8.39 -11.33 18.20
N GLU A 177 7.86 -11.41 19.43
CA GLU A 177 8.09 -12.58 20.29
C GLU A 177 7.42 -13.86 19.76
N TRP A 178 6.62 -13.77 18.69
CA TRP A 178 5.80 -14.86 18.18
C TRP A 178 5.77 -15.00 16.65
N ALA A 179 6.46 -14.15 15.91
CA ALA A 179 6.53 -14.17 14.44
C ALA A 179 7.88 -13.65 13.92
N ASP A 180 8.38 -14.25 12.85
CA ASP A 180 9.59 -13.79 12.19
C ASP A 180 9.29 -12.77 11.08
N SER A 181 10.04 -11.67 11.08
CA SER A 181 10.07 -10.65 10.03
C SER A 181 10.94 -11.09 8.85
N SER A 182 10.68 -10.53 7.66
CA SER A 182 11.51 -10.73 6.46
C SER A 182 12.87 -10.05 6.53
N THR A 183 13.01 -9.05 7.39
CA THR A 183 14.19 -8.18 7.49
C THR A 183 15.04 -8.47 8.73
N ASP A 184 14.63 -9.40 9.58
CA ASP A 184 15.37 -9.79 10.77
C ASP A 184 15.86 -11.25 10.66
N LYS A 185 16.75 -11.64 11.56
CA LYS A 185 17.26 -13.01 11.60
C LYS A 185 16.17 -13.95 12.15
N PRO A 186 15.86 -15.06 11.47
CA PRO A 186 14.85 -16.00 11.96
C PRO A 186 15.09 -16.42 13.42
N ALA A 187 14.10 -16.25 14.28
CA ALA A 187 14.14 -16.60 15.70
C ALA A 187 13.18 -17.75 16.05
N HIS A 188 12.06 -17.85 15.34
CA HIS A 188 10.97 -18.79 15.64
C HIS A 188 10.74 -19.82 14.54
N ASN A 189 11.40 -19.68 13.39
CA ASN A 189 11.13 -20.44 12.18
C ASN A 189 9.64 -20.31 11.76
N GLY A 190 9.16 -19.09 11.68
CA GLY A 190 7.79 -18.72 11.32
C GLY A 190 6.95 -18.24 12.52
N LEU A 191 5.71 -18.73 12.62
CA LEU A 191 4.80 -18.44 13.74
C LEU A 191 5.03 -19.41 14.91
N THR A 192 5.12 -18.87 16.13
CA THR A 192 4.96 -19.68 17.34
C THR A 192 3.49 -20.13 17.52
N ASP A 193 3.22 -20.99 18.49
CA ASP A 193 1.83 -21.38 18.79
C ASP A 193 0.97 -20.18 19.22
N PHE A 194 1.55 -19.23 19.96
CA PHE A 194 0.86 -17.97 20.28
C PHE A 194 0.59 -17.15 19.01
N GLY A 195 1.52 -17.04 18.06
CA GLY A 195 1.31 -16.38 16.78
C GLY A 195 0.17 -17.01 15.97
N LYS A 196 0.05 -18.34 15.99
CA LYS A 196 -1.08 -19.05 15.38
C LYS A 196 -2.40 -18.72 16.08
N ASP A 197 -2.40 -18.58 17.41
CA ASP A 197 -3.59 -18.16 18.16
C ASP A 197 -3.99 -16.70 17.86
N VAL A 198 -3.01 -15.79 17.66
CA VAL A 198 -3.26 -14.43 17.18
C VAL A 198 -3.96 -14.45 15.82
N VAL A 199 -3.47 -15.23 14.85
CA VAL A 199 -4.10 -15.36 13.52
C VAL A 199 -5.55 -15.90 13.64
N ARG A 200 -5.79 -16.90 14.49
CA ARG A 200 -7.15 -17.43 14.74
C ARG A 200 -8.06 -16.36 15.35
N GLU A 201 -7.54 -15.58 16.30
CA GLU A 201 -8.32 -14.52 16.93
C GLU A 201 -8.59 -13.36 15.94
N MET A 202 -7.64 -12.98 15.07
CA MET A 202 -7.88 -12.01 13.99
C MET A 202 -9.05 -12.46 13.11
N ASN A 203 -9.09 -13.73 12.70
CA ASN A 203 -10.21 -14.27 11.94
C ASN A 203 -11.53 -14.18 12.72
N ARG A 204 -11.51 -14.46 14.03
CA ARG A 204 -12.70 -14.35 14.88
C ARG A 204 -13.20 -12.92 15.04
N GLN A 205 -12.29 -11.94 15.05
CA GLN A 205 -12.63 -10.52 15.13
C GLN A 205 -12.97 -9.87 13.77
N GLY A 206 -12.75 -10.57 12.66
CA GLY A 206 -12.91 -10.00 11.32
C GLY A 206 -11.83 -8.99 10.96
N ILE A 207 -10.65 -9.11 11.59
CA ILE A 207 -9.45 -8.38 11.24
C ILE A 207 -8.72 -9.16 10.14
N LEU A 208 -8.37 -8.51 9.05
CA LEU A 208 -7.55 -9.09 7.98
C LEU A 208 -6.16 -9.42 8.51
N VAL A 209 -5.70 -10.63 8.24
CA VAL A 209 -4.30 -11.03 8.49
C VAL A 209 -3.45 -10.45 7.38
N ASP A 210 -2.60 -9.50 7.72
CA ASP A 210 -1.69 -8.87 6.78
C ASP A 210 -0.30 -9.49 6.88
N ILE A 211 0.21 -9.88 5.71
CA ILE A 211 1.49 -10.60 5.58
C ILE A 211 2.60 -9.74 4.97
N SER A 212 2.39 -8.44 4.81
CA SER A 212 3.51 -7.54 4.51
C SER A 212 4.54 -7.64 5.64
N HIS A 213 5.81 -7.41 5.37
CA HIS A 213 6.94 -7.51 6.32
C HIS A 213 7.30 -8.89 6.85
N VAL A 214 6.45 -9.91 6.75
CA VAL A 214 6.73 -11.21 7.37
C VAL A 214 7.75 -12.03 6.59
N SER A 215 8.48 -12.91 7.28
CA SER A 215 9.33 -13.90 6.61
C SER A 215 8.49 -14.84 5.73
N ASP A 216 9.13 -15.43 4.71
CA ASP A 216 8.46 -16.41 3.83
C ASP A 216 7.84 -17.55 4.67
N LYS A 217 8.50 -17.98 5.74
CA LYS A 217 7.98 -19.03 6.61
C LYS A 217 6.76 -18.58 7.42
N THR A 218 6.80 -17.37 7.96
CA THR A 218 5.66 -16.78 8.66
C THR A 218 4.44 -16.62 7.73
N PHE A 219 4.68 -16.24 6.45
CA PHE A 219 3.62 -16.20 5.43
C PHE A 219 2.94 -17.55 5.27
N TYR A 220 3.71 -18.63 5.06
CA TYR A 220 3.12 -19.95 4.86
C TYR A 220 2.40 -20.49 6.11
N ASP A 221 2.93 -20.21 7.31
CA ASP A 221 2.26 -20.57 8.56
C ASP A 221 0.93 -19.80 8.74
N ALA A 222 0.91 -18.50 8.46
CA ALA A 222 -0.31 -17.69 8.50
C ALA A 222 -1.34 -18.18 7.47
N LEU A 223 -0.88 -18.52 6.26
CA LEU A 223 -1.71 -19.05 5.19
C LEU A 223 -2.36 -20.39 5.55
N GLU A 224 -1.63 -21.26 6.25
CA GLU A 224 -2.13 -22.56 6.73
C GLU A 224 -3.20 -22.37 7.82
N VAL A 225 -2.94 -21.48 8.78
CA VAL A 225 -3.78 -21.29 9.98
C VAL A 225 -5.04 -20.49 9.68
N SER A 226 -4.96 -19.47 8.79
CA SER A 226 -6.07 -18.57 8.53
C SER A 226 -7.24 -19.25 7.82
N LYS A 227 -8.46 -19.01 8.32
CA LYS A 227 -9.72 -19.39 7.69
C LYS A 227 -10.26 -18.32 6.74
N ALA A 228 -9.85 -17.07 6.93
CA ALA A 228 -10.15 -15.97 6.02
C ALA A 228 -9.00 -15.78 5.01
N PRO A 229 -9.26 -15.17 3.85
CA PRO A 229 -8.20 -14.75 2.94
C PRO A 229 -7.25 -13.75 3.64
N LEU A 230 -5.98 -13.80 3.27
CA LEU A 230 -4.96 -12.88 3.74
C LEU A 230 -4.81 -11.71 2.78
N ILE A 231 -4.20 -10.62 3.24
CA ILE A 231 -3.70 -9.54 2.38
C ILE A 231 -2.19 -9.38 2.55
N ALA A 232 -1.54 -8.92 1.50
CA ALA A 232 -0.26 -8.22 1.61
C ALA A 232 -0.58 -6.74 1.38
N SER A 233 -0.71 -5.96 2.47
CA SER A 233 -1.21 -4.58 2.42
C SER A 233 -0.35 -3.63 1.59
N HIS A 234 0.98 -3.91 1.52
CA HIS A 234 1.96 -3.12 0.77
C HIS A 234 3.21 -3.97 0.47
N SER A 235 3.15 -4.77 -0.58
CA SER A 235 4.25 -5.62 -1.05
C SER A 235 4.31 -5.61 -2.57
N SER A 236 5.49 -5.95 -3.13
CA SER A 236 5.67 -5.98 -4.58
C SER A 236 6.14 -7.35 -5.07
N CYS A 237 6.63 -7.46 -6.31
CA CYS A 237 6.95 -8.74 -6.94
C CYS A 237 8.46 -8.99 -6.91
N ARG A 238 8.91 -9.97 -6.14
CA ARG A 238 10.33 -10.34 -6.00
C ARG A 238 10.99 -10.74 -7.32
N ALA A 239 10.21 -11.18 -8.29
CA ALA A 239 10.70 -11.49 -9.63
C ALA A 239 11.16 -10.26 -10.41
N LEU A 240 10.67 -9.05 -10.08
CA LEU A 240 11.05 -7.80 -10.74
C LEU A 240 12.07 -7.00 -9.94
N CYS A 241 12.01 -7.07 -8.61
CA CYS A 241 13.00 -6.52 -7.70
C CYS A 241 13.25 -7.53 -6.58
N ASN A 242 14.46 -8.07 -6.51
CA ASN A 242 14.81 -9.11 -5.54
C ASN A 242 15.03 -8.50 -4.14
N HIS A 243 13.94 -8.04 -3.55
CA HIS A 243 13.90 -7.51 -2.18
C HIS A 243 13.17 -8.47 -1.24
N VAL A 244 13.62 -8.57 0.02
CA VAL A 244 13.02 -9.49 1.03
C VAL A 244 11.60 -9.07 1.42
N ARG A 245 11.25 -7.78 1.23
CA ARG A 245 9.90 -7.24 1.44
C ARG A 245 8.90 -7.65 0.36
N ASP A 246 9.40 -8.12 -0.78
CA ASP A 246 8.59 -8.52 -1.92
C ASP A 246 8.22 -9.99 -1.89
N MET A 247 7.07 -10.32 -2.46
CA MET A 247 6.58 -11.68 -2.54
C MET A 247 7.16 -12.42 -3.75
N SER A 248 7.60 -13.66 -3.55
CA SER A 248 7.93 -14.54 -4.66
C SER A 248 6.68 -14.92 -5.47
N ASP A 249 6.86 -15.33 -6.73
CA ASP A 249 5.75 -15.80 -7.58
C ASP A 249 4.96 -16.96 -6.95
N ASP A 250 5.62 -17.83 -6.22
CA ASP A 250 4.98 -18.95 -5.53
C ASP A 250 4.15 -18.48 -4.32
N MET A 251 4.63 -17.47 -3.59
CA MET A 251 3.84 -16.84 -2.52
C MET A 251 2.62 -16.12 -3.09
N ILE A 252 2.76 -15.37 -4.19
CA ILE A 252 1.63 -14.69 -4.84
C ILE A 252 0.59 -15.70 -5.31
N LYS A 253 1.00 -16.82 -5.93
CA LYS A 253 0.10 -17.90 -6.33
C LYS A 253 -0.60 -18.54 -5.12
N ALA A 254 0.12 -18.80 -4.04
CA ALA A 254 -0.43 -19.38 -2.83
C ALA A 254 -1.45 -18.44 -2.15
N LEU A 255 -1.15 -17.14 -2.09
CA LEU A 255 -2.05 -16.10 -1.59
C LEU A 255 -3.34 -16.06 -2.42
N ALA A 256 -3.23 -16.02 -3.74
CA ALA A 256 -4.36 -15.99 -4.66
C ALA A 256 -5.22 -17.25 -4.58
N ALA A 257 -4.60 -18.44 -4.46
CA ALA A 257 -5.31 -19.71 -4.30
C ALA A 257 -6.20 -19.76 -3.04
N LYS A 258 -5.89 -18.96 -2.02
CA LYS A 258 -6.70 -18.76 -0.81
C LYS A 258 -7.66 -17.57 -0.92
N GLY A 259 -7.78 -16.95 -2.09
CA GLY A 259 -8.65 -15.78 -2.32
C GLY A 259 -8.08 -14.45 -1.85
N GLY A 260 -6.82 -14.41 -1.44
CA GLY A 260 -6.14 -13.21 -0.97
C GLY A 260 -5.78 -12.22 -2.08
N VAL A 261 -5.21 -11.08 -1.70
CA VAL A 261 -4.83 -9.97 -2.59
C VAL A 261 -3.44 -9.45 -2.22
N ILE A 262 -2.57 -9.29 -3.23
CA ILE A 262 -1.34 -8.51 -3.11
C ILE A 262 -1.64 -7.06 -3.50
N GLN A 263 -1.27 -6.12 -2.64
CA GLN A 263 -1.37 -4.68 -2.88
C GLN A 263 0.02 -4.17 -3.21
N ILE A 264 0.17 -3.55 -4.38
CA ILE A 264 1.49 -3.15 -4.90
C ILE A 264 1.98 -1.92 -4.16
N ASN A 265 3.16 -2.06 -3.53
CA ASN A 265 3.91 -0.99 -2.86
C ASN A 265 4.61 -0.11 -3.90
N TYR A 266 4.85 1.18 -3.57
CA TYR A 266 5.46 2.14 -4.48
C TYR A 266 6.90 2.53 -4.09
N GLU A 267 7.43 2.01 -2.98
CA GLU A 267 8.81 2.28 -2.55
C GLU A 267 9.82 1.91 -3.66
N LYS A 268 10.66 2.86 -4.03
CA LYS A 268 11.64 2.72 -5.14
C LYS A 268 12.51 1.49 -5.01
N SER A 269 12.97 1.18 -3.80
CA SER A 269 13.84 0.03 -3.56
C SER A 269 13.13 -1.32 -3.62
N PHE A 270 11.77 -1.32 -3.65
CA PHE A 270 10.96 -2.52 -3.80
C PHE A 270 10.48 -2.73 -5.24
N ILE A 271 10.48 -1.66 -6.05
CA ILE A 271 9.98 -1.74 -7.43
C ILE A 271 11.06 -1.64 -8.51
N ASP A 272 12.28 -1.23 -8.16
CA ASP A 272 13.38 -1.12 -9.13
C ASP A 272 14.67 -1.73 -8.63
N GLN A 273 15.14 -2.80 -9.32
CA GLN A 273 16.33 -3.54 -8.93
C GLN A 273 17.60 -2.67 -8.99
N ALA A 274 17.73 -1.80 -9.99
CA ALA A 274 18.92 -0.97 -10.13
C ALA A 274 19.01 0.07 -9.01
N TYR A 275 17.86 0.63 -8.61
CA TYR A 275 17.79 1.54 -7.48
C TYR A 275 18.15 0.82 -6.16
N LYS A 276 17.55 -0.35 -5.92
CA LYS A 276 17.86 -1.18 -4.75
C LYS A 276 19.35 -1.47 -4.65
N ASP A 277 19.98 -1.96 -5.72
CA ASP A 277 21.38 -2.34 -5.71
C ASP A 277 22.29 -1.12 -5.46
N ALA A 278 21.97 0.04 -6.04
CA ALA A 278 22.67 1.28 -5.78
C ALA A 278 22.52 1.78 -4.34
N TYR A 279 21.31 1.71 -3.80
CA TYR A 279 21.00 2.09 -2.43
C TYR A 279 21.71 1.19 -1.42
N ASP A 280 21.61 -0.12 -1.57
CA ASP A 280 22.26 -1.11 -0.69
C ASP A 280 23.79 -0.97 -0.71
N SER A 281 24.39 -0.76 -1.88
CA SER A 281 25.84 -0.57 -1.99
C SER A 281 26.35 0.69 -1.29
N THR A 282 25.47 1.69 -1.11
CA THR A 282 25.85 3.01 -0.54
C THR A 282 25.53 3.10 0.96
N THR A 283 24.46 2.45 1.40
CA THR A 283 23.93 2.58 2.79
C THR A 283 24.06 1.32 3.61
N GLY A 284 24.44 0.20 3.00
CA GLY A 284 24.41 -1.12 3.64
C GLY A 284 23.03 -1.79 3.60
N GLY A 285 22.03 -1.11 3.00
CA GLY A 285 20.64 -1.57 2.93
C GLY A 285 19.69 -0.76 3.81
N VAL A 286 18.41 -0.89 3.53
CA VAL A 286 17.34 -0.11 4.19
C VAL A 286 17.35 -0.33 5.72
N VAL A 287 17.44 -1.57 6.16
CA VAL A 287 17.38 -1.93 7.60
C VAL A 287 18.58 -1.39 8.38
N GLU A 288 19.78 -1.59 7.84
CA GLU A 288 21.00 -1.06 8.43
C GLU A 288 20.98 0.46 8.50
N HIS A 289 20.55 1.11 7.43
CA HIS A 289 20.46 2.56 7.36
C HIS A 289 19.43 3.12 8.37
N ILE A 290 18.22 2.56 8.41
CA ILE A 290 17.20 2.94 9.41
C ILE A 290 17.74 2.73 10.83
N SER A 291 18.39 1.61 11.09
CA SER A 291 18.96 1.30 12.42
C SER A 291 20.01 2.35 12.84
N GLU A 292 20.90 2.74 11.93
CA GLU A 292 21.90 3.77 12.18
C GLU A 292 21.27 5.14 12.44
N VAL A 293 20.37 5.56 11.56
CA VAL A 293 19.67 6.85 11.69
C VAL A 293 18.85 6.89 12.97
N THR A 294 18.12 5.84 13.30
CA THR A 294 17.33 5.78 14.52
C THR A 294 18.17 5.90 15.79
N LYS A 295 19.33 5.25 15.81
CA LYS A 295 20.28 5.40 16.92
C LYS A 295 20.78 6.84 17.08
N ASN A 296 21.08 7.50 15.96
CA ASN A 296 21.54 8.89 15.95
C ASN A 296 20.43 9.86 16.38
N CYS A 297 19.20 9.59 15.99
CA CYS A 297 18.00 10.37 16.34
C CYS A 297 17.43 10.03 17.73
N LYS A 298 17.99 9.07 18.45
CA LYS A 298 17.51 8.64 19.79
C LYS A 298 16.03 8.25 19.80
N ASN A 299 15.57 7.58 18.77
CA ASN A 299 14.18 7.16 18.55
C ASN A 299 13.19 8.33 18.36
N ASP A 300 13.62 9.51 17.96
CA ASP A 300 12.75 10.60 17.54
C ASP A 300 12.33 10.37 16.07
N GLU A 301 11.08 9.99 15.86
CA GLU A 301 10.54 9.62 14.56
C GLU A 301 10.61 10.76 13.53
N ALA A 302 10.33 11.99 13.94
CA ALA A 302 10.45 13.16 13.05
C ALA A 302 11.91 13.44 12.65
N CYS A 303 12.88 13.16 13.55
CA CYS A 303 14.30 13.20 13.22
C CYS A 303 14.65 12.08 12.22
N ILE A 304 14.18 10.86 12.45
CA ILE A 304 14.47 9.70 11.59
C ILE A 304 14.00 9.99 10.15
N SER A 305 12.76 10.39 9.97
CA SER A 305 12.21 10.71 8.64
C SER A 305 13.01 11.81 7.94
N ARG A 306 13.37 12.90 8.65
CA ARG A 306 14.19 13.98 8.08
C ARG A 306 15.59 13.53 7.68
N GLU A 307 16.26 12.73 8.50
CA GLU A 307 17.63 12.28 8.21
C GLU A 307 17.63 11.24 7.07
N MET A 308 16.64 10.34 7.01
CA MET A 308 16.46 9.43 5.89
C MET A 308 16.27 10.22 4.58
N ALA A 309 15.36 11.19 4.55
CA ALA A 309 15.10 12.03 3.39
C ALA A 309 16.35 12.83 2.94
N LYS A 310 17.14 13.38 3.89
CA LYS A 310 18.38 14.09 3.58
C LYS A 310 19.43 13.19 2.91
N VAL A 311 19.62 11.99 3.43
CA VAL A 311 20.59 11.05 2.85
C VAL A 311 20.17 10.72 1.42
N GLN A 312 18.93 10.45 1.20
CA GLN A 312 18.36 10.11 -0.11
C GLN A 312 18.48 11.28 -1.10
N GLN A 313 18.11 12.50 -0.68
CA GLN A 313 18.29 13.71 -1.50
C GLN A 313 19.76 13.92 -1.88
N LYS A 314 20.67 13.74 -0.92
CA LYS A 314 22.11 13.85 -1.15
C LYS A 314 22.59 12.83 -2.18
N LEU A 315 22.23 11.55 -2.01
CA LEU A 315 22.64 10.47 -2.92
C LEU A 315 22.08 10.70 -4.32
N THR A 316 20.84 11.17 -4.45
CA THR A 316 20.22 11.55 -5.71
C THR A 316 20.95 12.72 -6.37
N ALA A 317 21.24 13.79 -5.60
CA ALA A 317 21.98 14.96 -6.11
C ALA A 317 23.42 14.63 -6.55
N GLU A 318 24.04 13.63 -5.93
CA GLU A 318 25.37 13.12 -6.31
C GLU A 318 25.32 12.16 -7.49
N GLY A 319 24.12 11.85 -8.05
CA GLY A 319 23.94 10.92 -9.15
C GLY A 319 24.24 9.45 -8.79
N LYS A 320 24.20 9.12 -7.49
CA LYS A 320 24.47 7.77 -6.98
C LYS A 320 23.26 6.85 -7.04
N LEU A 321 22.06 7.41 -7.04
CA LEU A 321 20.81 6.66 -7.17
C LEU A 321 20.21 6.90 -8.55
N PRO A 322 19.79 5.84 -9.25
CA PRO A 322 19.11 5.96 -10.55
C PRO A 322 17.72 6.58 -10.39
N HIS A 323 17.22 7.18 -11.44
CA HIS A 323 15.83 7.61 -11.53
C HIS A 323 14.90 6.42 -11.61
N VAL A 324 13.82 6.43 -10.83
CA VAL A 324 12.77 5.40 -10.85
C VAL A 324 11.46 6.03 -11.31
N SER A 325 11.00 5.63 -12.50
CA SER A 325 9.73 6.09 -13.02
C SER A 325 8.55 5.34 -12.38
N TRP A 326 7.45 6.03 -12.17
CA TRP A 326 6.21 5.47 -11.63
C TRP A 326 5.62 4.31 -12.48
N GLU A 327 5.98 4.21 -13.75
CA GLU A 327 5.58 3.08 -14.60
C GLU A 327 6.06 1.73 -14.05
N ARG A 328 7.08 1.71 -13.17
CA ARG A 328 7.51 0.48 -12.49
C ARG A 328 6.37 -0.11 -11.64
N ILE A 329 5.52 0.73 -11.03
CA ILE A 329 4.30 0.28 -10.35
C ILE A 329 3.40 -0.53 -11.29
N ILE A 330 3.23 -0.02 -12.53
CA ILE A 330 2.42 -0.69 -13.55
C ILE A 330 3.05 -2.01 -13.99
N ASP A 331 4.37 -2.11 -14.02
CA ASP A 331 5.06 -3.35 -14.33
C ASP A 331 4.80 -4.43 -13.25
N HIS A 332 4.81 -4.05 -11.97
CA HIS A 332 4.49 -4.94 -10.86
C HIS A 332 3.01 -5.38 -10.88
N ILE A 333 2.08 -4.45 -11.12
CA ILE A 333 0.66 -4.78 -11.30
C ILE A 333 0.49 -5.79 -12.46
N ASP A 334 1.10 -5.51 -13.61
CA ASP A 334 0.99 -6.34 -14.82
C ASP A 334 1.60 -7.73 -14.61
N HIS A 335 2.74 -7.83 -13.90
CA HIS A 335 3.35 -9.11 -13.54
C HIS A 335 2.41 -9.94 -12.65
N ALA A 336 1.91 -9.36 -11.57
CA ALA A 336 1.02 -10.05 -10.65
C ALA A 336 -0.29 -10.47 -11.36
N VAL A 337 -0.89 -9.59 -12.18
CA VAL A 337 -2.10 -9.92 -12.94
C VAL A 337 -1.87 -11.04 -13.94
N LYS A 338 -0.74 -11.05 -14.64
CA LYS A 338 -0.38 -12.16 -15.54
C LYS A 338 -0.20 -13.49 -14.81
N LEU A 339 0.25 -13.41 -13.55
CA LEU A 339 0.53 -14.59 -12.74
C LEU A 339 -0.75 -15.22 -12.14
N VAL A 340 -1.67 -14.39 -11.63
CA VAL A 340 -2.81 -14.84 -10.81
C VAL A 340 -4.17 -14.23 -11.20
N GLY A 341 -4.21 -13.34 -12.18
CA GLY A 341 -5.43 -12.64 -12.60
C GLY A 341 -5.70 -11.36 -11.82
N ALA A 342 -6.52 -10.49 -12.39
CA ALA A 342 -6.84 -9.17 -11.84
C ALA A 342 -7.61 -9.24 -10.50
N ASP A 343 -8.19 -10.36 -10.13
CA ASP A 343 -8.97 -10.55 -8.90
C ASP A 343 -8.10 -10.57 -7.63
N HIS A 344 -6.78 -10.62 -7.78
CA HIS A 344 -5.83 -10.82 -6.67
C HIS A 344 -4.79 -9.70 -6.54
N VAL A 345 -5.01 -8.56 -7.19
CA VAL A 345 -4.06 -7.42 -7.20
C VAL A 345 -4.78 -6.15 -6.78
N GLY A 346 -4.09 -5.27 -6.06
CA GLY A 346 -4.61 -3.97 -5.65
C GLY A 346 -3.49 -2.95 -5.39
N LEU A 347 -3.81 -1.88 -4.68
CA LEU A 347 -2.94 -0.74 -4.42
C LEU A 347 -2.66 -0.58 -2.93
N GLY A 348 -1.39 -0.47 -2.56
CA GLY A 348 -0.93 -0.22 -1.20
C GLY A 348 0.33 0.61 -1.26
N SER A 349 0.16 1.92 -1.39
CA SER A 349 1.20 2.84 -1.85
C SER A 349 2.37 2.99 -0.90
N ASP A 350 2.13 2.91 0.40
CA ASP A 350 3.09 3.26 1.43
C ASP A 350 3.41 4.78 1.43
N PHE A 351 2.41 5.60 1.05
CA PHE A 351 2.53 7.06 1.11
C PHE A 351 2.87 7.52 2.52
N ASP A 352 3.68 8.58 2.60
CA ASP A 352 4.24 9.16 3.83
C ASP A 352 5.18 8.23 4.63
N GLY A 353 5.30 6.93 4.26
CA GLY A 353 6.24 5.96 4.84
C GLY A 353 7.41 5.62 3.92
N ALA A 354 7.28 5.83 2.61
CA ALA A 354 8.20 5.38 1.59
C ALA A 354 8.67 6.49 0.63
N ASP A 355 9.73 6.21 -0.16
CA ASP A 355 10.25 7.12 -1.18
C ASP A 355 9.56 6.87 -2.53
N MET A 356 8.71 7.81 -2.92
CA MET A 356 7.87 7.69 -4.09
C MET A 356 8.62 7.84 -5.41
N PRO A 357 8.29 7.03 -6.44
CA PRO A 357 8.89 7.12 -7.76
C PRO A 357 8.44 8.39 -8.48
N GLU A 358 9.29 8.87 -9.39
CA GLU A 358 9.03 10.07 -10.17
C GLU A 358 7.75 9.95 -10.98
N GLY A 359 6.88 10.95 -10.82
CA GLY A 359 5.56 10.99 -11.43
C GLY A 359 4.45 10.40 -10.56
N MET A 360 4.77 9.87 -9.35
CA MET A 360 3.82 9.41 -8.33
C MET A 360 4.15 10.04 -6.96
N GLU A 361 4.50 11.31 -6.94
CA GLU A 361 5.00 12.00 -5.75
C GLU A 361 3.98 12.10 -4.62
N ASP A 362 2.69 12.03 -4.92
CA ASP A 362 1.61 12.07 -3.94
C ASP A 362 0.32 11.43 -4.48
N CYS A 363 -0.68 11.24 -3.63
CA CYS A 363 -1.93 10.57 -3.99
C CYS A 363 -2.77 11.30 -5.07
N SER A 364 -2.47 12.57 -5.40
CA SER A 364 -3.12 13.28 -6.52
C SER A 364 -2.79 12.69 -7.89
N LYS A 365 -1.77 11.82 -7.96
CA LYS A 365 -1.29 11.19 -9.21
C LYS A 365 -1.95 9.84 -9.51
N LEU A 366 -2.76 9.29 -8.62
CA LEU A 366 -3.41 7.98 -8.79
C LEU A 366 -4.19 7.79 -10.10
N PRO A 367 -4.83 8.83 -10.70
CA PRO A 367 -5.49 8.67 -12.00
C PRO A 367 -4.58 8.15 -13.12
N LYS A 368 -3.26 8.38 -13.04
CA LYS A 368 -2.28 7.86 -14.00
C LYS A 368 -2.28 6.33 -14.06
N ILE A 369 -2.50 5.66 -12.91
CA ILE A 369 -2.57 4.18 -12.86
C ILE A 369 -3.71 3.68 -13.73
N THR A 370 -4.89 4.27 -13.57
CA THR A 370 -6.08 3.90 -14.37
C THR A 370 -5.84 4.12 -15.86
N GLU A 371 -5.24 5.25 -16.23
CA GLU A 371 -4.93 5.53 -17.62
C GLU A 371 -3.92 4.54 -18.20
N ALA A 372 -2.85 4.23 -17.47
CA ALA A 372 -1.83 3.28 -17.90
C ALA A 372 -2.41 1.86 -18.08
N LEU A 373 -3.26 1.41 -17.16
CA LEU A 373 -3.93 0.10 -17.28
C LEU A 373 -4.88 0.05 -18.48
N LEU A 374 -5.66 1.12 -18.74
CA LEU A 374 -6.47 1.21 -19.97
C LEU A 374 -5.62 1.18 -21.23
N ARG A 375 -4.48 1.90 -21.26
CA ARG A 375 -3.55 1.89 -22.39
C ARG A 375 -2.91 0.51 -22.62
N LYS A 376 -2.69 -0.26 -21.55
CA LYS A 376 -2.24 -1.67 -21.63
C LYS A 376 -3.36 -2.63 -22.06
N GLY A 377 -4.61 -2.19 -22.18
CA GLY A 377 -5.74 -2.99 -22.66
C GLY A 377 -6.51 -3.74 -21.58
N TYR A 378 -6.34 -3.38 -20.31
CA TYR A 378 -7.15 -3.91 -19.21
C TYR A 378 -8.63 -3.54 -19.40
N SER A 379 -9.52 -4.43 -19.04
CA SER A 379 -10.95 -4.12 -19.00
C SER A 379 -11.28 -3.14 -17.86
N GLU A 380 -12.32 -2.33 -18.02
CA GLU A 380 -12.79 -1.44 -16.95
C GLU A 380 -13.17 -2.21 -15.67
N SER A 381 -13.71 -3.42 -15.84
CA SER A 381 -14.01 -4.30 -14.71
C SER A 381 -12.75 -4.70 -13.95
N ASP A 382 -11.67 -5.11 -14.64
CA ASP A 382 -10.43 -5.49 -13.98
C ASP A 382 -9.75 -4.29 -13.32
N ILE A 383 -9.82 -3.11 -13.94
CA ILE A 383 -9.30 -1.89 -13.35
C ILE A 383 -10.05 -1.54 -12.06
N ARG A 384 -11.40 -1.62 -12.02
CA ARG A 384 -12.19 -1.39 -10.80
C ARG A 384 -11.81 -2.37 -9.68
N LYS A 385 -11.56 -3.64 -10.01
CA LYS A 385 -11.09 -4.64 -9.05
C LYS A 385 -9.74 -4.23 -8.44
N ILE A 386 -8.77 -3.86 -9.29
CA ILE A 386 -7.43 -3.42 -8.86
C ILE A 386 -7.52 -2.13 -8.03
N LEU A 387 -8.36 -1.19 -8.40
CA LEU A 387 -8.49 0.08 -7.68
C LEU A 387 -9.04 -0.06 -6.27
N GLY A 388 -9.85 -1.10 -5.97
CA GLY A 388 -10.38 -1.25 -4.61
C GLY A 388 -11.37 -2.40 -4.40
N GLU A 389 -12.07 -2.87 -5.43
CA GLU A 389 -13.11 -3.90 -5.26
C GLU A 389 -12.54 -5.23 -4.74
N ASN A 390 -11.29 -5.58 -5.08
CA ASN A 390 -10.63 -6.77 -4.55
C ASN A 390 -10.41 -6.68 -3.04
N THR A 391 -10.00 -5.53 -2.55
CA THR A 391 -9.84 -5.29 -1.10
C THR A 391 -11.18 -5.39 -0.39
N LEU A 392 -12.24 -4.79 -0.93
CA LEU A 392 -13.59 -4.91 -0.38
C LEU A 392 -14.06 -6.36 -0.34
N ARG A 393 -13.82 -7.14 -1.38
CA ARG A 393 -14.13 -8.58 -1.44
C ARG A 393 -13.44 -9.36 -0.31
N VAL A 394 -12.16 -9.09 -0.06
CA VAL A 394 -11.41 -9.78 1.01
C VAL A 394 -11.93 -9.36 2.39
N MET A 395 -12.25 -8.08 2.60
CA MET A 395 -12.91 -7.60 3.81
C MET A 395 -14.25 -8.32 4.07
N GLU A 396 -15.12 -8.42 3.06
CA GLU A 396 -16.39 -9.15 3.17
C GLU A 396 -16.21 -10.63 3.52
N GLN A 397 -15.16 -11.25 2.98
CA GLN A 397 -14.87 -12.65 3.29
C GLN A 397 -14.40 -12.79 4.75
N ALA A 398 -13.55 -11.88 5.25
CA ALA A 398 -13.15 -11.87 6.65
C ALA A 398 -14.35 -11.62 7.59
N GLU A 399 -15.24 -10.70 7.23
CA GLU A 399 -16.48 -10.44 7.97
C GLU A 399 -17.41 -11.69 8.03
N ARG A 400 -17.53 -12.43 6.93
CA ARG A 400 -18.31 -13.70 6.90
C ARG A 400 -17.70 -14.76 7.80
N VAL A 401 -16.37 -14.99 7.67
CA VAL A 401 -15.65 -15.95 8.51
C VAL A 401 -15.79 -15.58 9.99
N SER A 402 -15.67 -14.31 10.33
CA SER A 402 -15.87 -13.84 11.71
C SER A 402 -17.25 -14.18 12.26
N LYS A 403 -18.31 -13.90 11.48
CA LYS A 403 -19.70 -14.24 11.88
C LYS A 403 -19.88 -15.75 12.09
N GLU A 404 -19.34 -16.58 11.20
CA GLU A 404 -19.37 -18.03 11.31
C GLU A 404 -18.66 -18.53 12.59
N LEU A 405 -17.45 -18.02 12.86
CA LEU A 405 -16.66 -18.40 14.03
C LEU A 405 -17.27 -17.93 15.36
N GLN A 406 -17.99 -16.80 15.35
CA GLN A 406 -18.69 -16.30 16.54
C GLN A 406 -20.01 -17.05 16.80
N SER A 407 -20.64 -17.61 15.76
CA SER A 407 -21.88 -18.37 15.90
C SER A 407 -21.68 -19.82 16.38
N GLN A 408 -20.45 -20.33 16.36
CA GLN A 408 -20.09 -21.68 16.80
C GLN A 408 -19.85 -21.82 18.32
N LYS A 409 -20.37 -20.88 19.13
CA LYS A 409 -20.27 -20.88 20.61
C LYS A 409 -21.27 -21.83 21.24
#